data_3f0ee9d0df52df1c99a07eb2ac241a2a
#
_entry.id   3f0ee9d0df52df1c99a07eb2ac241a2a
#
_cell.length_a   1.000
_cell.length_b   1.000
_cell.length_c   1.000
_cell.angle_alpha   90.00
_cell.angle_beta   90.00
_cell.angle_gamma   90.00
#
_symmetry.space_group_name_H-M   'P 1'
#
loop_
_entity.id
_entity.type
_entity.pdbx_description
1 polymer ?
#
loop_
_entity_poly.entity_id
_entity_poly.type
_entity_poly.pdbx_seq_one_letter_code
_entity_poly.pdbx_strand_id
1 'polypeptide(L)'
;MSIERDRAHVAAQAGSGAAPVNRKDEHVDLAQGLRGERAAAASGAGAGHPGVWEDVRFVHHSFPGIARDAVDTSTVVCGRDWAVPFHINAMTGGSEKTGRINADLARAAAQTGVAMATGSVSPALRDPELAGTFRVVRENAPEAFLMSNISPEMTVEQAGAAVELIDADALQIHVNPAQELVMPEGDRDFSHWLDRIGEIVEGVDVPVVVKEVGFGVSPRTVAEIAARGVVAVDVSGRGGTNFIDIENRRREKQEYAYLSGWGQTAAECLLDLQVEGAPLVRTSGSPVQMLASGAVSTPLDVIRALALGASAVGVSGHFLNVLLTDGYDALVEELHDWTEQVRTLMTLLGASTVAELQKVDVLVTGSTAEFARLRGVDLAALARRS
;
A
#
# COMPACT_ATOMS: atom_id res chain seq x y z
N MET A 1 4.22 -46.08 -1.29
CA MET A 1 4.91 -46.12 0.02
C MET A 1 5.91 -44.96 0.14
N SER A 2 5.48 -43.72 -0.10
CA SER A 2 6.35 -42.51 0.03
C SER A 2 5.66 -41.30 0.71
N ILE A 3 4.39 -41.39 1.04
CA ILE A 3 3.61 -40.26 1.62
C ILE A 3 3.48 -40.35 3.15
N GLU A 4 3.85 -41.47 3.75
CA GLU A 4 3.78 -41.66 5.22
C GLU A 4 5.06 -41.26 5.98
N ARG A 5 6.18 -40.99 5.31
CA ARG A 5 7.44 -40.58 5.98
C ARG A 5 7.54 -39.10 6.29
N ASP A 6 6.80 -38.23 5.59
CA ASP A 6 6.84 -36.81 5.83
C ASP A 6 5.98 -36.34 7.02
N ARG A 7 4.98 -37.12 7.40
CA ARG A 7 4.16 -36.81 8.60
C ARG A 7 4.84 -37.12 9.94
N ALA A 8 5.87 -37.94 9.95
CA ALA A 8 6.58 -38.29 11.19
C ALA A 8 7.69 -37.30 11.59
N HIS A 9 8.13 -36.40 10.70
CA HIS A 9 9.20 -35.45 11.01
C HIS A 9 8.67 -34.14 11.62
N VAL A 10 7.38 -33.86 11.50
CA VAL A 10 6.73 -32.67 12.08
C VAL A 10 6.35 -32.87 13.57
N ALA A 11 6.32 -34.13 14.04
CA ALA A 11 5.88 -34.45 15.40
C ALA A 11 7.01 -34.51 16.47
N ALA A 12 8.26 -34.25 16.11
CA ALA A 12 9.42 -34.48 17.00
C ALA A 12 10.07 -33.20 17.58
N GLN A 13 9.46 -32.01 17.42
CA GLN A 13 9.93 -30.76 18.04
C GLN A 13 8.91 -30.12 19.00
N ALA A 14 8.17 -30.94 19.73
CA ALA A 14 7.36 -30.47 20.86
C ALA A 14 8.19 -30.52 22.15
N GLY A 15 9.00 -29.52 22.42
CA GLY A 15 9.86 -29.49 23.60
C GLY A 15 10.40 -28.11 23.94
N SER A 16 9.55 -27.08 24.00
CA SER A 16 9.72 -25.90 24.86
C SER A 16 8.39 -25.14 24.87
N GLY A 17 7.86 -24.88 26.07
CA GLY A 17 6.51 -24.36 26.31
C GLY A 17 6.29 -22.86 25.96
N ALA A 18 6.69 -22.45 24.76
CA ALA A 18 6.24 -21.19 24.18
C ALA A 18 5.09 -21.51 23.22
N ALA A 19 3.95 -20.81 23.34
CA ALA A 19 2.86 -20.88 22.39
C ALA A 19 3.39 -20.62 20.97
N PRO A 20 2.86 -21.32 19.91
CA PRO A 20 3.31 -21.09 18.55
C PRO A 20 3.15 -19.61 18.20
N VAL A 21 4.25 -18.95 17.81
CA VAL A 21 4.25 -17.54 17.40
C VAL A 21 3.33 -17.39 16.21
N ASN A 22 2.32 -16.52 16.31
CA ASN A 22 1.42 -16.26 15.20
C ASN A 22 2.21 -15.59 14.05
N ARG A 23 2.15 -16.13 12.84
CA ARG A 23 2.85 -15.60 11.64
C ARG A 23 2.63 -14.08 11.46
N LYS A 24 1.44 -13.57 11.80
CA LYS A 24 1.13 -12.13 11.68
C LYS A 24 1.89 -11.28 12.70
N ASP A 25 2.08 -11.79 13.89
CA ASP A 25 2.90 -11.12 14.92
C ASP A 25 4.38 -11.12 14.51
N GLU A 26 4.88 -12.27 13.99
CA GLU A 26 6.23 -12.38 13.46
C GLU A 26 6.49 -11.40 12.31
N HIS A 27 5.53 -11.24 11.37
CA HIS A 27 5.66 -10.25 10.28
C HIS A 27 5.75 -8.81 10.79
N VAL A 28 4.96 -8.44 11.80
CA VAL A 28 5.03 -7.10 12.43
C VAL A 28 6.40 -6.88 13.07
N ASP A 29 6.89 -7.84 13.85
CA ASP A 29 8.16 -7.73 14.57
C ASP A 29 9.35 -7.70 13.59
N LEU A 30 9.35 -8.53 12.53
CA LEU A 30 10.39 -8.52 11.49
C LEU A 30 10.36 -7.22 10.66
N ALA A 31 9.18 -6.71 10.32
CA ALA A 31 9.06 -5.44 9.59
C ALA A 31 9.62 -4.26 10.41
N GLN A 32 9.38 -4.22 11.72
CA GLN A 32 9.96 -3.23 12.63
C GLN A 32 11.48 -3.37 12.72
N GLY A 33 12.00 -4.59 12.91
CA GLY A 33 13.44 -4.86 12.97
C GLY A 33 14.17 -4.41 11.72
N LEU A 34 13.66 -4.77 10.53
CA LEU A 34 14.22 -4.37 9.23
C LEU A 34 14.21 -2.85 9.03
N ARG A 35 13.15 -2.17 9.49
CA ARG A 35 13.08 -0.71 9.42
C ARG A 35 14.14 -0.06 10.32
N GLY A 36 14.33 -0.55 11.53
CA GLY A 36 15.38 -0.09 12.44
C GLY A 36 16.79 -0.28 11.85
N GLU A 37 17.08 -1.43 11.24
CA GLU A 37 18.35 -1.71 10.58
C GLU A 37 18.62 -0.76 9.41
N ARG A 38 17.58 -0.47 8.56
CA ARG A 38 17.69 0.49 7.45
C ARG A 38 17.92 1.91 7.94
N ALA A 39 17.24 2.35 9.01
CA ALA A 39 17.43 3.66 9.60
C ALA A 39 18.84 3.81 10.18
N ALA A 40 19.35 2.78 10.87
CA ALA A 40 20.72 2.75 11.39
C ALA A 40 21.78 2.77 10.27
N ALA A 41 21.56 2.03 9.18
CA ALA A 41 22.44 2.05 8.01
C ALA A 41 22.46 3.41 7.32
N ALA A 42 21.33 4.08 7.22
CA ALA A 42 21.21 5.43 6.64
C ALA A 42 21.91 6.50 7.52
N SER A 43 21.89 6.35 8.83
CA SER A 43 22.56 7.29 9.76
C SER A 43 24.08 7.10 9.84
N GLY A 44 24.61 5.91 9.49
CA GLY A 44 26.04 5.59 9.52
C GLY A 44 26.79 5.84 8.21
N ALA A 45 26.09 5.98 7.10
CA ALA A 45 26.69 6.26 5.80
C ALA A 45 26.57 7.77 5.53
N GLY A 46 27.68 8.48 5.56
CA GLY A 46 27.76 9.92 5.27
C GLY A 46 27.50 10.30 3.79
N ALA A 47 26.57 9.66 3.15
CA ALA A 47 25.84 10.03 1.96
C ALA A 47 24.63 9.07 1.93
N GLY A 48 23.47 9.54 2.39
CA GLY A 48 22.25 8.75 2.37
C GLY A 48 22.02 8.16 0.98
N HIS A 49 21.61 6.89 0.92
CA HIS A 49 20.90 6.44 -0.26
C HIS A 49 19.69 7.37 -0.38
N PRO A 50 19.56 8.14 -1.48
CA PRO A 50 18.41 9.01 -1.65
C PRO A 50 17.15 8.17 -1.42
N GLY A 51 16.22 8.69 -0.62
CA GLY A 51 14.94 8.02 -0.40
C GLY A 51 14.29 7.78 -1.77
N VAL A 52 13.49 6.75 -1.88
CA VAL A 52 12.85 6.31 -3.15
C VAL A 52 12.13 7.46 -3.87
N TRP A 53 11.65 8.47 -3.11
CA TRP A 53 10.96 9.64 -3.63
C TRP A 53 11.85 10.85 -3.89
N GLU A 54 13.13 10.87 -3.44
CA GLU A 54 14.02 12.04 -3.56
C GLU A 54 14.40 12.39 -4.99
N ASP A 55 14.31 11.43 -5.91
CA ASP A 55 14.48 11.65 -7.33
C ASP A 55 13.37 12.52 -7.96
N VAL A 56 12.22 12.67 -7.27
CA VAL A 56 11.09 13.51 -7.69
C VAL A 56 11.16 14.83 -6.96
N ARG A 57 11.34 15.93 -7.70
CA ARG A 57 11.52 17.28 -7.18
C ARG A 57 10.59 18.27 -7.88
N PHE A 58 10.31 19.39 -7.24
CA PHE A 58 9.49 20.46 -7.80
C PHE A 58 10.33 21.66 -8.21
N VAL A 59 9.92 22.35 -9.27
CA VAL A 59 10.43 23.68 -9.58
C VAL A 59 9.85 24.66 -8.56
N HIS A 60 10.70 25.44 -7.91
CA HIS A 60 10.25 26.45 -6.96
C HIS A 60 9.81 27.73 -7.68
N HIS A 61 8.53 28.07 -7.58
CA HIS A 61 7.97 29.34 -8.03
C HIS A 61 7.77 30.27 -6.83
N SER A 62 8.40 31.46 -6.82
CA SER A 62 8.39 32.37 -5.70
C SER A 62 7.04 33.05 -5.44
N PHE A 63 6.09 32.92 -6.36
CA PHE A 63 4.75 33.53 -6.30
C PHE A 63 3.69 32.44 -6.51
N PRO A 64 3.31 31.69 -5.47
CA PRO A 64 2.32 30.61 -5.60
C PRO A 64 0.90 31.09 -5.96
N GLY A 65 0.58 32.35 -5.69
CA GLY A 65 -0.64 32.98 -6.19
C GLY A 65 -1.95 32.56 -5.49
N ILE A 66 -1.88 31.76 -4.42
CA ILE A 66 -3.04 31.26 -3.67
C ILE A 66 -2.91 31.51 -2.17
N ALA A 67 -4.04 31.66 -1.48
CA ALA A 67 -4.08 31.66 -0.03
C ALA A 67 -4.16 30.21 0.51
N ARG A 68 -3.55 29.95 1.65
CA ARG A 68 -3.56 28.61 2.29
C ARG A 68 -4.98 28.11 2.57
N ASP A 69 -5.88 28.99 2.96
CA ASP A 69 -7.27 28.66 3.28
C ASP A 69 -8.12 28.34 2.04
N ALA A 70 -7.62 28.64 0.84
CA ALA A 70 -8.26 28.27 -0.43
C ALA A 70 -7.89 26.85 -0.90
N VAL A 71 -6.98 26.17 -0.19
CA VAL A 71 -6.56 24.82 -0.55
C VAL A 71 -7.56 23.79 -0.05
N ASP A 72 -8.11 23.02 -0.99
CA ASP A 72 -8.93 21.84 -0.75
C ASP A 72 -8.07 20.59 -0.92
N THR A 73 -7.86 19.85 0.17
CA THR A 73 -7.11 18.59 0.19
C THR A 73 -7.95 17.38 -0.17
N SER A 74 -9.26 17.56 -0.38
CA SER A 74 -10.16 16.43 -0.66
C SER A 74 -9.83 15.77 -2.01
N THR A 75 -10.19 14.50 -2.10
CA THR A 75 -10.05 13.70 -3.33
C THR A 75 -11.19 12.69 -3.41
N VAL A 76 -11.47 12.19 -4.61
CA VAL A 76 -12.45 11.14 -4.82
C VAL A 76 -11.75 9.80 -5.03
N VAL A 77 -12.03 8.82 -4.19
CA VAL A 77 -11.51 7.45 -4.33
C VAL A 77 -12.67 6.46 -4.31
N CYS A 78 -12.71 5.57 -5.27
CA CYS A 78 -13.77 4.57 -5.40
C CYS A 78 -15.20 5.18 -5.36
N GLY A 79 -15.37 6.40 -5.90
CA GLY A 79 -16.66 7.10 -5.92
C GLY A 79 -17.09 7.74 -4.60
N ARG A 80 -16.21 7.81 -3.60
CA ARG A 80 -16.43 8.43 -2.28
C ARG A 80 -15.47 9.58 -2.06
N ASP A 81 -15.95 10.64 -1.46
CA ASP A 81 -15.12 11.79 -1.08
C ASP A 81 -14.27 11.45 0.16
N TRP A 82 -12.96 11.63 0.04
CA TRP A 82 -12.01 11.59 1.14
C TRP A 82 -11.55 12.99 1.49
N ALA A 83 -11.55 13.34 2.76
CA ALA A 83 -11.17 14.67 3.25
C ALA A 83 -9.68 14.99 3.00
N VAL A 84 -8.84 13.94 2.94
CA VAL A 84 -7.39 14.05 2.72
C VAL A 84 -6.94 13.01 1.70
N PRO A 85 -5.89 13.30 0.89
CA PRO A 85 -5.46 12.44 -0.20
C PRO A 85 -4.47 11.36 0.26
N PHE A 86 -4.59 10.90 1.49
CA PHE A 86 -3.81 9.77 2.01
C PHE A 86 -4.65 8.90 2.95
N HIS A 87 -4.23 7.66 3.17
CA HIS A 87 -4.93 6.70 4.02
C HIS A 87 -3.97 5.79 4.78
N ILE A 88 -4.46 5.24 5.89
CA ILE A 88 -3.79 4.17 6.62
C ILE A 88 -3.93 2.89 5.79
N ASN A 89 -2.83 2.44 5.16
CA ASN A 89 -2.88 1.29 4.24
C ASN A 89 -2.79 -0.04 4.99
N ALA A 90 -3.17 -1.11 4.30
CA ALA A 90 -3.27 -2.47 4.81
C ALA A 90 -1.96 -2.96 5.45
N MET A 91 -2.05 -3.46 6.70
CA MET A 91 -0.88 -3.94 7.44
C MET A 91 -1.10 -5.29 8.10
N THR A 92 -2.05 -5.43 9.03
CA THR A 92 -2.10 -6.58 9.92
C THR A 92 -3.52 -6.99 10.31
N GLY A 93 -3.64 -8.12 11.00
CA GLY A 93 -4.88 -8.68 11.55
C GLY A 93 -4.76 -10.18 11.79
N GLY A 94 -5.62 -10.77 12.64
CA GLY A 94 -5.71 -12.21 12.87
C GLY A 94 -4.96 -12.70 14.11
N SER A 95 -4.65 -11.82 15.05
CA SER A 95 -4.22 -12.17 16.41
C SER A 95 -4.77 -11.15 17.41
N GLU A 96 -4.75 -11.45 18.70
CA GLU A 96 -5.18 -10.50 19.74
C GLU A 96 -4.31 -9.22 19.73
N LYS A 97 -2.99 -9.36 19.54
CA LYS A 97 -2.05 -8.23 19.41
C LYS A 97 -2.44 -7.34 18.25
N THR A 98 -2.64 -7.94 17.07
CA THR A 98 -2.97 -7.20 15.85
C THR A 98 -4.41 -6.66 15.86
N GLY A 99 -5.34 -7.29 16.59
CA GLY A 99 -6.68 -6.75 16.83
C GLY A 99 -6.65 -5.44 17.62
N ARG A 100 -5.80 -5.34 18.65
CA ARG A 100 -5.59 -4.07 19.38
C ARG A 100 -5.00 -2.98 18.50
N ILE A 101 -4.01 -3.32 17.68
CA ILE A 101 -3.44 -2.39 16.68
C ILE A 101 -4.52 -1.90 15.72
N ASN A 102 -5.34 -2.79 15.18
CA ASN A 102 -6.46 -2.44 14.30
C ASN A 102 -7.48 -1.50 14.96
N ALA A 103 -7.81 -1.73 16.25
CA ALA A 103 -8.70 -0.86 16.99
C ALA A 103 -8.15 0.57 17.14
N ASP A 104 -6.87 0.69 17.49
CA ASP A 104 -6.23 1.99 17.66
C ASP A 104 -6.08 2.74 16.32
N LEU A 105 -5.69 2.04 15.25
CA LEU A 105 -5.63 2.62 13.90
C LEU A 105 -7.01 3.09 13.43
N ALA A 106 -8.07 2.30 13.65
CA ALA A 106 -9.43 2.65 13.27
C ALA A 106 -9.97 3.85 14.06
N ARG A 107 -9.72 3.91 15.37
CA ARG A 107 -10.07 5.07 16.20
C ARG A 107 -9.38 6.34 15.72
N ALA A 108 -8.07 6.26 15.40
CA ALA A 108 -7.32 7.39 14.87
C ALA A 108 -7.86 7.81 13.50
N ALA A 109 -8.17 6.87 12.61
CA ALA A 109 -8.80 7.12 11.31
C ALA A 109 -10.15 7.86 11.47
N ALA A 110 -11.02 7.39 12.37
CA ALA A 110 -12.31 8.02 12.65
C ALA A 110 -12.16 9.45 13.21
N GLN A 111 -11.21 9.66 14.12
CA GLN A 111 -10.98 10.96 14.75
C GLN A 111 -10.43 12.00 13.77
N THR A 112 -9.65 11.57 12.79
CA THR A 112 -8.95 12.46 11.85
C THR A 112 -9.60 12.53 10.47
N GLY A 113 -10.62 11.72 10.20
CA GLY A 113 -11.30 11.64 8.90
C GLY A 113 -10.46 10.96 7.81
N VAL A 114 -9.42 10.20 8.19
CA VAL A 114 -8.54 9.48 7.27
C VAL A 114 -9.15 8.11 6.95
N ALA A 115 -9.13 7.70 5.68
CA ALA A 115 -9.57 6.36 5.27
C ALA A 115 -8.60 5.27 5.75
N MET A 116 -9.06 4.02 5.86
CA MET A 116 -8.22 2.91 6.32
C MET A 116 -8.49 1.62 5.54
N ALA A 117 -7.44 0.83 5.33
CA ALA A 117 -7.52 -0.56 4.87
C ALA A 117 -7.02 -1.52 5.96
N THR A 118 -7.72 -2.65 6.15
CA THR A 118 -7.23 -3.72 7.02
C THR A 118 -6.14 -4.54 6.35
N GLY A 119 -5.32 -5.26 7.13
CA GLY A 119 -4.55 -6.37 6.59
C GLY A 119 -5.46 -7.50 6.12
N SER A 120 -4.91 -8.50 5.41
CA SER A 120 -5.69 -9.61 4.88
C SER A 120 -6.57 -10.26 5.95
N VAL A 121 -7.89 -10.30 5.69
CA VAL A 121 -8.88 -10.93 6.57
C VAL A 121 -8.96 -12.46 6.39
N SER A 122 -8.17 -13.03 5.51
CA SER A 122 -8.13 -14.48 5.24
C SER A 122 -8.00 -15.36 6.51
N PRO A 123 -7.30 -14.95 7.58
CA PRO A 123 -7.30 -15.71 8.82
C PRO A 123 -8.70 -15.83 9.44
N ALA A 124 -9.49 -14.75 9.48
CA ALA A 124 -10.84 -14.75 10.05
C ALA A 124 -11.85 -15.52 9.19
N LEU A 125 -11.64 -15.58 7.87
CA LEU A 125 -12.48 -16.40 6.98
C LEU A 125 -12.24 -17.91 7.17
N ARG A 126 -11.05 -18.31 7.62
CA ARG A 126 -10.70 -19.69 7.94
C ARG A 126 -11.04 -20.08 9.37
N ASP A 127 -10.91 -19.13 10.30
CA ASP A 127 -11.14 -19.31 11.73
C ASP A 127 -12.04 -18.17 12.24
N PRO A 128 -13.36 -18.42 12.42
CA PRO A 128 -14.31 -17.42 12.88
C PRO A 128 -13.99 -16.82 14.26
N GLU A 129 -13.19 -17.50 15.10
CA GLU A 129 -12.79 -16.95 16.42
C GLU A 129 -11.93 -15.69 16.27
N LEU A 130 -11.21 -15.55 15.13
CA LEU A 130 -10.40 -14.40 14.81
C LEU A 130 -11.20 -13.21 14.25
N ALA A 131 -12.49 -13.39 13.94
CA ALA A 131 -13.34 -12.36 13.35
C ALA A 131 -13.37 -11.04 14.16
N GLY A 132 -13.35 -11.13 15.49
CA GLY A 132 -13.31 -9.97 16.38
C GLY A 132 -12.08 -9.08 16.16
N THR A 133 -10.94 -9.64 15.73
CA THR A 133 -9.70 -8.89 15.49
C THR A 133 -9.78 -7.98 14.24
N PHE A 134 -10.83 -8.14 13.44
CA PHE A 134 -11.14 -7.31 12.27
C PHE A 134 -12.40 -6.47 12.44
N ARG A 135 -13.49 -7.04 13.01
CA ARG A 135 -14.75 -6.31 13.28
C ARG A 135 -14.51 -5.06 14.10
N VAL A 136 -13.56 -5.12 15.03
CA VAL A 136 -13.13 -3.99 15.85
C VAL A 136 -12.82 -2.73 15.03
N VAL A 137 -12.49 -2.85 13.74
CA VAL A 137 -12.22 -1.71 12.87
C VAL A 137 -13.50 -0.90 12.62
N ARG A 138 -14.58 -1.53 12.17
CA ARG A 138 -15.86 -0.84 11.96
C ARG A 138 -16.48 -0.37 13.27
N GLU A 139 -16.35 -1.15 14.35
CA GLU A 139 -16.83 -0.78 15.68
C GLU A 139 -16.18 0.53 16.18
N ASN A 140 -14.91 0.77 15.87
CA ASN A 140 -14.17 1.97 16.27
C ASN A 140 -14.20 3.11 15.21
N ALA A 141 -14.61 2.82 13.98
CA ALA A 141 -14.66 3.78 12.88
C ALA A 141 -15.96 3.62 12.06
N PRO A 142 -17.15 3.85 12.65
CA PRO A 142 -18.43 3.54 12.02
C PRO A 142 -18.69 4.31 10.72
N GLU A 143 -18.18 5.54 10.60
CA GLU A 143 -18.40 6.42 9.45
C GLU A 143 -17.18 6.54 8.53
N ALA A 144 -16.04 5.94 8.89
CA ALA A 144 -14.83 6.03 8.08
C ALA A 144 -14.95 5.18 6.82
N PHE A 145 -14.28 5.61 5.73
CA PHE A 145 -14.12 4.77 4.56
C PHE A 145 -13.16 3.62 4.87
N LEU A 146 -13.66 2.41 4.84
CA LEU A 146 -12.91 1.20 5.21
C LEU A 146 -12.78 0.25 4.02
N MET A 147 -11.58 -0.28 3.82
CA MET A 147 -11.30 -1.33 2.85
C MET A 147 -11.01 -2.64 3.57
N SER A 148 -11.76 -3.69 3.27
CA SER A 148 -11.37 -5.08 3.60
C SER A 148 -10.28 -5.55 2.64
N ASN A 149 -9.50 -6.55 3.04
CA ASN A 149 -8.38 -7.03 2.22
C ASN A 149 -8.34 -8.57 2.16
N ILE A 150 -8.17 -9.10 0.94
CA ILE A 150 -8.04 -10.53 0.67
C ILE A 150 -6.92 -10.81 -0.34
N SER A 151 -6.55 -12.09 -0.50
CA SER A 151 -5.73 -12.56 -1.61
C SER A 151 -6.59 -12.96 -2.82
N PRO A 152 -6.05 -13.04 -4.04
CA PRO A 152 -6.78 -13.50 -5.22
C PRO A 152 -7.10 -15.01 -5.19
N GLU A 153 -6.64 -15.74 -4.18
CA GLU A 153 -6.99 -17.15 -3.94
C GLU A 153 -8.42 -17.35 -3.39
N MET A 154 -9.05 -16.28 -2.92
CA MET A 154 -10.38 -16.34 -2.33
C MET A 154 -11.47 -16.55 -3.40
N THR A 155 -12.52 -17.28 -3.02
CA THR A 155 -13.72 -17.40 -3.86
C THR A 155 -14.58 -16.13 -3.79
N VAL A 156 -15.56 -16.00 -4.68
CA VAL A 156 -16.53 -14.91 -4.65
C VAL A 156 -17.30 -14.85 -3.33
N GLU A 157 -17.71 -16.01 -2.81
CA GLU A 157 -18.42 -16.09 -1.52
C GLU A 157 -17.53 -15.63 -0.36
N GLN A 158 -16.25 -15.98 -0.40
CA GLN A 158 -15.27 -15.53 0.59
C GLN A 158 -14.98 -14.04 0.48
N ALA A 159 -14.98 -13.49 -0.75
CA ALA A 159 -14.86 -12.06 -0.99
C ALA A 159 -16.06 -11.29 -0.42
N GLY A 160 -17.29 -11.78 -0.65
CA GLY A 160 -18.51 -11.24 -0.02
C GLY A 160 -18.44 -11.27 1.50
N ALA A 161 -18.06 -12.41 2.09
CA ALA A 161 -17.88 -12.54 3.54
C ALA A 161 -16.79 -11.60 4.10
N ALA A 162 -15.75 -11.30 3.32
CA ALA A 162 -14.71 -10.34 3.70
C ALA A 162 -15.23 -8.90 3.72
N VAL A 163 -16.14 -8.53 2.82
CA VAL A 163 -16.83 -7.25 2.81
C VAL A 163 -17.75 -7.13 4.03
N GLU A 164 -18.58 -8.15 4.25
CA GLU A 164 -19.54 -8.18 5.37
C GLU A 164 -18.84 -8.17 6.73
N LEU A 165 -17.66 -8.79 6.85
CA LEU A 165 -16.94 -8.91 8.13
C LEU A 165 -16.69 -7.58 8.83
N ILE A 166 -16.42 -6.52 8.05
CA ILE A 166 -16.16 -5.17 8.57
C ILE A 166 -17.09 -4.12 7.95
N ASP A 167 -18.18 -4.54 7.29
CA ASP A 167 -19.07 -3.64 6.54
C ASP A 167 -18.24 -2.68 5.65
N ALA A 168 -17.42 -3.25 4.76
CA ALA A 168 -16.41 -2.52 4.03
C ALA A 168 -17.01 -1.68 2.89
N ASP A 169 -16.51 -0.46 2.70
CA ASP A 169 -16.88 0.44 1.59
C ASP A 169 -16.20 0.05 0.27
N ALA A 170 -15.09 -0.69 0.32
CA ALA A 170 -14.39 -1.26 -0.82
C ALA A 170 -13.65 -2.55 -0.45
N LEU A 171 -13.36 -3.37 -1.45
CA LEU A 171 -12.57 -4.59 -1.29
C LEU A 171 -11.20 -4.41 -1.93
N GLN A 172 -10.13 -4.56 -1.15
CA GLN A 172 -8.77 -4.55 -1.62
C GLN A 172 -8.28 -5.99 -1.85
N ILE A 173 -7.82 -6.33 -3.05
CA ILE A 173 -7.19 -7.60 -3.38
C ILE A 173 -5.69 -7.37 -3.50
N HIS A 174 -4.90 -7.96 -2.59
CA HIS A 174 -3.45 -7.87 -2.69
C HIS A 174 -2.89 -8.97 -3.58
N VAL A 175 -1.99 -8.59 -4.49
CA VAL A 175 -1.23 -9.50 -5.35
C VAL A 175 0.24 -9.48 -4.93
N ASN A 176 0.80 -10.64 -4.64
CA ASN A 176 2.11 -10.76 -3.99
C ASN A 176 2.96 -11.94 -4.52
N PRO A 177 3.06 -12.17 -5.84
CA PRO A 177 3.71 -13.36 -6.38
C PRO A 177 5.19 -13.47 -5.96
N ALA A 178 5.90 -12.34 -5.84
CA ALA A 178 7.29 -12.34 -5.40
C ALA A 178 7.45 -12.80 -3.94
N GLN A 179 6.52 -12.41 -3.06
CA GLN A 179 6.47 -12.90 -1.68
C GLN A 179 6.14 -14.39 -1.64
N GLU A 180 5.08 -14.81 -2.34
CA GLU A 180 4.61 -16.21 -2.35
C GLU A 180 5.71 -17.17 -2.83
N LEU A 181 6.45 -16.80 -3.89
CA LEU A 181 7.54 -17.62 -4.41
C LEU A 181 8.71 -17.80 -3.41
N VAL A 182 8.95 -16.82 -2.55
CA VAL A 182 10.01 -16.88 -1.54
C VAL A 182 9.50 -17.53 -0.25
N MET A 183 8.24 -17.34 0.10
CA MET A 183 7.62 -17.92 1.28
C MET A 183 7.67 -19.47 1.23
N PRO A 184 8.16 -20.17 2.27
CA PRO A 184 8.27 -21.63 2.25
C PRO A 184 6.94 -22.35 1.94
N GLU A 185 5.86 -21.87 2.53
CA GLU A 185 4.49 -22.37 2.39
C GLU A 185 3.65 -21.64 1.32
N GLY A 186 4.25 -20.75 0.53
CA GLY A 186 3.55 -19.91 -0.43
C GLY A 186 3.11 -20.63 -1.71
N ASP A 187 2.24 -19.99 -2.45
CA ASP A 187 1.72 -20.49 -3.72
C ASP A 187 2.77 -20.48 -4.83
N ARG A 188 2.56 -21.34 -5.84
CA ARG A 188 3.48 -21.50 -6.99
C ARG A 188 2.76 -21.45 -8.33
N ASP A 189 1.44 -21.36 -8.33
CA ASP A 189 0.60 -21.23 -9.53
C ASP A 189 -0.27 -19.97 -9.41
N PHE A 190 0.02 -18.98 -10.22
CA PHE A 190 -0.68 -17.68 -10.28
C PHE A 190 -1.51 -17.55 -11.55
N SER A 191 -1.61 -18.60 -12.36
CA SER A 191 -2.23 -18.57 -13.69
C SER A 191 -3.71 -18.18 -13.66
N HIS A 192 -4.40 -18.47 -12.55
CA HIS A 192 -5.83 -18.21 -12.35
C HIS A 192 -6.14 -16.88 -11.66
N TRP A 193 -5.14 -16.15 -11.14
CA TRP A 193 -5.37 -14.94 -10.33
C TRP A 193 -6.15 -13.86 -11.05
N LEU A 194 -5.80 -13.58 -12.32
CA LEU A 194 -6.44 -12.53 -13.09
C LEU A 194 -7.92 -12.84 -13.38
N ASP A 195 -8.23 -14.10 -13.68
CA ASP A 195 -9.61 -14.54 -13.90
C ASP A 195 -10.41 -14.51 -12.59
N ARG A 196 -9.80 -14.96 -11.50
CA ARG A 196 -10.42 -14.88 -10.17
C ARG A 196 -10.71 -13.44 -9.74
N ILE A 197 -9.81 -12.51 -10.00
CA ILE A 197 -10.06 -11.08 -9.77
C ILE A 197 -11.30 -10.62 -10.54
N GLY A 198 -11.44 -11.01 -11.81
CA GLY A 198 -12.63 -10.71 -12.62
C GLY A 198 -13.92 -11.28 -12.00
N GLU A 199 -13.91 -12.55 -11.60
CA GLU A 199 -15.05 -13.20 -10.93
C GLU A 199 -15.45 -12.46 -9.63
N ILE A 200 -14.46 -12.05 -8.82
CA ILE A 200 -14.72 -11.30 -7.59
C ILE A 200 -15.32 -9.92 -7.90
N VAL A 201 -14.78 -9.20 -8.89
CA VAL A 201 -15.30 -7.88 -9.30
C VAL A 201 -16.77 -7.98 -9.74
N GLU A 202 -17.15 -9.04 -10.44
CA GLU A 202 -18.54 -9.27 -10.89
C GLU A 202 -19.47 -9.71 -9.75
N GLY A 203 -18.91 -10.31 -8.68
CA GLY A 203 -19.69 -10.95 -7.63
C GLY A 203 -19.82 -10.17 -6.32
N VAL A 204 -19.16 -9.01 -6.17
CA VAL A 204 -19.29 -8.15 -4.97
C VAL A 204 -19.93 -6.81 -5.31
N ASP A 205 -20.71 -6.26 -4.38
CA ASP A 205 -21.45 -4.99 -4.60
C ASP A 205 -20.62 -3.73 -4.29
N VAL A 206 -19.36 -3.90 -3.85
CA VAL A 206 -18.46 -2.79 -3.50
C VAL A 206 -17.34 -2.63 -4.52
N PRO A 207 -16.78 -1.41 -4.68
CA PRO A 207 -15.63 -1.20 -5.56
C PRO A 207 -14.45 -2.10 -5.19
N VAL A 208 -13.78 -2.67 -6.20
CA VAL A 208 -12.57 -3.49 -6.01
C VAL A 208 -11.34 -2.68 -6.34
N VAL A 209 -10.36 -2.73 -5.43
CA VAL A 209 -9.01 -2.17 -5.55
C VAL A 209 -8.02 -3.31 -5.64
N VAL A 210 -7.15 -3.34 -6.64
CA VAL A 210 -6.03 -4.30 -6.67
C VAL A 210 -4.76 -3.61 -6.18
N LYS A 211 -4.05 -4.26 -5.29
CA LYS A 211 -2.85 -3.71 -4.65
C LYS A 211 -1.68 -4.68 -4.74
N GLU A 212 -0.53 -4.20 -5.19
CA GLU A 212 0.74 -4.89 -5.00
C GLU A 212 1.27 -4.69 -3.55
N VAL A 213 2.30 -5.40 -3.14
CA VAL A 213 2.76 -5.43 -1.74
C VAL A 213 4.18 -4.89 -1.51
N GLY A 214 4.77 -4.24 -2.51
CA GLY A 214 6.09 -3.61 -2.36
C GLY A 214 7.07 -3.91 -3.49
N PHE A 215 6.57 -4.31 -4.68
CA PHE A 215 7.39 -4.58 -5.86
C PHE A 215 6.95 -3.79 -7.10
N GLY A 216 5.84 -3.06 -6.99
CA GLY A 216 5.31 -2.20 -8.06
C GLY A 216 4.51 -2.94 -9.12
N VAL A 217 3.85 -2.19 -9.99
CA VAL A 217 3.08 -2.70 -11.13
C VAL A 217 3.53 -2.07 -12.43
N SER A 218 3.42 -2.81 -13.53
CA SER A 218 3.68 -2.30 -14.87
C SER A 218 2.39 -1.78 -15.54
N PRO A 219 2.48 -0.94 -16.59
CA PRO A 219 1.30 -0.54 -17.39
C PRO A 219 0.55 -1.75 -17.97
N ARG A 220 1.25 -2.81 -18.35
CA ARG A 220 0.64 -4.04 -18.81
C ARG A 220 -0.24 -4.66 -17.72
N THR A 221 0.27 -4.78 -16.50
CA THR A 221 -0.49 -5.31 -15.36
C THR A 221 -1.72 -4.46 -15.07
N VAL A 222 -1.57 -3.12 -15.07
CA VAL A 222 -2.71 -2.20 -14.88
C VAL A 222 -3.77 -2.40 -15.96
N ALA A 223 -3.37 -2.53 -17.22
CA ALA A 223 -4.30 -2.77 -18.34
C ALA A 223 -5.06 -4.11 -18.19
N GLU A 224 -4.36 -5.18 -17.81
CA GLU A 224 -4.96 -6.50 -17.57
C GLU A 224 -5.99 -6.45 -16.42
N ILE A 225 -5.68 -5.75 -15.34
CA ILE A 225 -6.55 -5.54 -14.18
C ILE A 225 -7.74 -4.63 -14.55
N ALA A 226 -7.50 -3.54 -15.26
CA ALA A 226 -8.55 -2.61 -15.72
C ALA A 226 -9.58 -3.30 -16.61
N ALA A 227 -9.13 -4.21 -17.49
CA ALA A 227 -9.99 -5.02 -18.34
C ALA A 227 -10.91 -5.97 -17.55
N ARG A 228 -10.63 -6.25 -16.28
CA ARG A 228 -11.49 -7.02 -15.37
C ARG A 228 -12.45 -6.16 -14.56
N GLY A 229 -12.53 -4.84 -14.83
CA GLY A 229 -13.48 -3.93 -14.19
C GLY A 229 -13.03 -3.35 -12.84
N VAL A 230 -11.81 -3.62 -12.41
CA VAL A 230 -11.23 -3.06 -11.17
C VAL A 230 -11.27 -1.53 -11.19
N VAL A 231 -11.67 -0.91 -10.08
CA VAL A 231 -11.90 0.55 -9.99
C VAL A 231 -10.61 1.32 -9.75
N ALA A 232 -9.72 0.76 -8.93
CA ALA A 232 -8.44 1.41 -8.61
C ALA A 232 -7.31 0.38 -8.48
N VAL A 233 -6.08 0.83 -8.73
CA VAL A 233 -4.86 0.04 -8.54
C VAL A 233 -3.90 0.81 -7.64
N ASP A 234 -3.46 0.19 -6.53
CA ASP A 234 -2.36 0.70 -5.70
C ASP A 234 -1.05 0.09 -6.20
N VAL A 235 -0.19 0.93 -6.73
CA VAL A 235 1.08 0.49 -7.34
C VAL A 235 2.05 -0.14 -6.35
N SER A 236 1.97 0.21 -5.08
CA SER A 236 2.75 -0.34 -3.96
C SER A 236 4.20 -0.69 -4.33
N GLY A 237 4.99 0.34 -4.61
CA GLY A 237 6.35 0.19 -5.11
C GLY A 237 7.37 -0.19 -4.04
N ARG A 238 8.56 -0.63 -4.50
CA ARG A 238 9.69 -1.00 -3.63
C ARG A 238 10.24 0.19 -2.84
N GLY A 239 10.95 -0.12 -1.76
CA GLY A 239 11.64 0.85 -0.90
C GLY A 239 11.09 0.95 0.52
N GLY A 240 9.84 0.50 0.74
CA GLY A 240 9.24 0.31 2.05
C GLY A 240 9.53 -1.07 2.65
N THR A 241 8.52 -1.70 3.25
CA THR A 241 8.58 -3.11 3.70
C THR A 241 8.90 -4.02 2.51
N ASN A 242 9.91 -4.87 2.65
CA ASN A 242 10.27 -5.84 1.63
C ASN A 242 9.88 -7.24 2.09
N PHE A 243 8.81 -7.78 1.55
CA PHE A 243 8.32 -9.11 1.93
C PHE A 243 9.23 -10.24 1.45
N ILE A 244 10.04 -10.06 0.41
CA ILE A 244 11.09 -11.03 0.04
C ILE A 244 12.12 -11.14 1.17
N ASP A 245 12.59 -10.01 1.72
CA ASP A 245 13.56 -10.03 2.82
C ASP A 245 12.97 -10.68 4.08
N ILE A 246 11.68 -10.40 4.38
CA ILE A 246 10.96 -10.99 5.50
C ILE A 246 10.87 -12.51 5.33
N GLU A 247 10.36 -12.98 4.19
CA GLU A 247 10.16 -14.40 3.95
C GLU A 247 11.49 -15.16 3.81
N ASN A 248 12.50 -14.51 3.21
CA ASN A 248 13.83 -15.10 3.09
C ASN A 248 14.50 -15.31 4.47
N ARG A 249 14.27 -14.41 5.44
CA ARG A 249 14.76 -14.58 6.83
C ARG A 249 14.10 -15.76 7.56
N ARG A 250 12.89 -16.16 7.17
CA ARG A 250 12.20 -17.35 7.67
C ARG A 250 12.76 -18.65 7.10
N ARG A 251 13.59 -18.56 6.07
CA ARG A 251 14.23 -19.72 5.42
C ARG A 251 15.58 -20.01 6.06
N GLU A 252 15.86 -21.29 6.31
CA GLU A 252 17.12 -21.72 6.91
C GLU A 252 18.37 -21.29 6.11
N LYS A 253 18.29 -21.38 4.77
CA LYS A 253 19.40 -21.08 3.87
C LYS A 253 19.45 -19.63 3.40
N GLN A 254 18.36 -18.88 3.57
CA GLN A 254 18.22 -17.50 3.08
C GLN A 254 18.67 -17.31 1.62
N GLU A 255 18.40 -18.29 0.76
CA GLU A 255 18.93 -18.45 -0.60
C GLU A 255 18.40 -17.43 -1.62
N TYR A 256 17.39 -16.63 -1.26
CA TYR A 256 16.79 -15.62 -2.14
C TYR A 256 17.27 -14.19 -1.88
N ALA A 257 18.37 -13.99 -1.14
CA ALA A 257 18.90 -12.66 -0.82
C ALA A 257 19.18 -11.81 -2.08
N TYR A 258 19.48 -12.44 -3.22
CA TYR A 258 19.70 -11.75 -4.50
C TYR A 258 18.44 -11.07 -5.08
N LEU A 259 17.25 -11.35 -4.55
CA LEU A 259 15.99 -10.71 -4.94
C LEU A 259 15.67 -9.45 -4.11
N SER A 260 16.48 -9.06 -3.13
CA SER A 260 16.20 -7.94 -2.22
C SER A 260 15.91 -6.61 -2.95
N GLY A 261 16.49 -6.39 -4.14
CA GLY A 261 16.25 -5.21 -4.97
C GLY A 261 15.20 -5.35 -6.06
N TRP A 262 14.44 -6.43 -6.07
CA TRP A 262 13.44 -6.72 -7.10
C TRP A 262 12.30 -5.68 -7.13
N GLY A 263 11.82 -5.39 -8.36
CA GLY A 263 10.66 -4.55 -8.59
C GLY A 263 10.97 -3.07 -8.85
N GLN A 264 9.92 -2.30 -9.09
CA GLN A 264 9.94 -0.87 -9.37
C GLN A 264 9.54 -0.07 -8.12
N THR A 265 10.03 1.17 -8.04
CA THR A 265 9.54 2.16 -7.07
C THR A 265 8.15 2.66 -7.46
N ALA A 266 7.40 3.21 -6.50
CA ALA A 266 6.09 3.79 -6.82
C ALA A 266 6.20 4.98 -7.79
N ALA A 267 7.28 5.78 -7.69
CA ALA A 267 7.56 6.86 -8.64
C ALA A 267 7.81 6.32 -10.05
N GLU A 268 8.61 5.25 -10.20
CA GLU A 268 8.83 4.59 -11.48
C GLU A 268 7.52 4.04 -12.08
N CYS A 269 6.67 3.40 -11.25
CA CYS A 269 5.37 2.91 -11.70
C CYS A 269 4.46 4.03 -12.19
N LEU A 270 4.30 5.11 -11.41
CA LEU A 270 3.46 6.25 -11.78
C LEU A 270 3.95 6.95 -13.05
N LEU A 271 5.27 7.09 -13.22
CA LEU A 271 5.86 7.67 -14.43
C LEU A 271 5.62 6.78 -15.66
N ASP A 272 5.81 5.47 -15.53
CA ASP A 272 5.60 4.51 -16.63
C ASP A 272 4.14 4.49 -17.13
N LEU A 273 3.19 4.84 -16.25
CA LEU A 273 1.77 4.96 -16.58
C LEU A 273 1.40 6.27 -17.31
N GLN A 274 2.31 7.24 -17.39
CA GLN A 274 2.10 8.50 -18.11
C GLN A 274 2.52 8.45 -19.59
N VAL A 275 3.02 7.31 -20.04
CA VAL A 275 3.37 7.12 -21.46
C VAL A 275 2.10 7.17 -22.30
N GLU A 276 2.12 7.95 -23.38
CA GLU A 276 1.00 8.15 -24.29
C GLU A 276 0.48 6.81 -24.83
N GLY A 277 -0.84 6.59 -24.73
CA GLY A 277 -1.47 5.35 -25.17
C GLY A 277 -1.50 4.21 -24.15
N ALA A 278 -1.09 4.42 -22.90
CA ALA A 278 -1.30 3.44 -21.85
C ALA A 278 -2.83 3.25 -21.63
N PRO A 279 -3.39 2.04 -21.84
CA PRO A 279 -4.84 1.82 -21.74
C PRO A 279 -5.25 1.72 -20.25
N LEU A 280 -5.44 2.87 -19.62
CA LEU A 280 -5.89 2.95 -18.23
C LEU A 280 -7.42 3.11 -18.14
N VAL A 281 -8.15 2.36 -18.98
CA VAL A 281 -9.60 2.45 -19.08
C VAL A 281 -10.23 1.10 -18.79
N ARG A 282 -11.20 1.09 -17.87
CA ARG A 282 -11.99 -0.09 -17.51
C ARG A 282 -12.91 -0.51 -18.66
N THR A 283 -13.43 -1.72 -18.59
CA THR A 283 -14.47 -2.23 -19.51
C THR A 283 -15.69 -1.32 -19.60
N SER A 284 -16.03 -0.59 -18.52
CA SER A 284 -17.09 0.42 -18.48
C SER A 284 -16.79 1.71 -19.27
N GLY A 285 -15.59 1.88 -19.81
CA GLY A 285 -15.14 3.10 -20.46
C GLY A 285 -14.64 4.20 -19.49
N SER A 286 -14.73 3.98 -18.18
CA SER A 286 -14.21 4.91 -17.17
C SER A 286 -12.73 4.68 -16.90
N PRO A 287 -11.94 5.72 -16.56
CA PRO A 287 -10.54 5.52 -16.19
C PRO A 287 -10.40 4.71 -14.91
N VAL A 288 -9.34 3.90 -14.82
CA VAL A 288 -8.92 3.26 -13.58
C VAL A 288 -8.21 4.31 -12.73
N GLN A 289 -8.51 4.35 -11.43
CA GLN A 289 -7.82 5.27 -10.51
C GLN A 289 -6.48 4.67 -10.09
N MET A 290 -5.46 5.53 -9.98
CA MET A 290 -4.17 5.11 -9.46
C MET A 290 -4.03 5.54 -8.01
N LEU A 291 -3.73 4.61 -7.14
CA LEU A 291 -3.27 4.86 -5.78
C LEU A 291 -1.77 4.58 -5.73
N ALA A 292 -1.08 5.20 -4.79
CA ALA A 292 0.34 4.97 -4.61
C ALA A 292 0.66 4.62 -3.16
N SER A 293 1.48 3.63 -2.97
CA SER A 293 2.10 3.31 -1.69
C SER A 293 3.52 2.77 -1.91
N GLY A 294 4.27 2.56 -0.83
CA GLY A 294 5.66 2.13 -0.87
C GLY A 294 6.64 3.25 -0.53
N ALA A 295 7.37 3.08 0.55
CA ALA A 295 8.38 4.01 1.07
C ALA A 295 7.88 5.43 1.40
N VAL A 296 6.59 5.66 1.53
CA VAL A 296 6.02 6.94 1.93
C VAL A 296 6.31 7.16 3.41
N SER A 297 7.03 8.23 3.74
CA SER A 297 7.50 8.52 5.11
C SER A 297 7.34 10.00 5.51
N THR A 298 6.98 10.86 4.58
CA THR A 298 6.75 12.28 4.82
C THR A 298 5.56 12.80 4.01
N PRO A 299 4.91 13.90 4.40
CA PRO A 299 3.90 14.59 3.59
C PRO A 299 4.39 15.01 2.21
N LEU A 300 5.70 15.29 2.06
CA LEU A 300 6.28 15.62 0.77
C LEU A 300 6.25 14.43 -0.20
N ASP A 301 6.36 13.18 0.30
CA ASP A 301 6.23 11.98 -0.53
C ASP A 301 4.78 11.80 -1.01
N VAL A 302 3.79 12.17 -0.17
CA VAL A 302 2.38 12.23 -0.59
C VAL A 302 2.21 13.20 -1.76
N ILE A 303 2.73 14.42 -1.65
CA ILE A 303 2.64 15.44 -2.70
C ILE A 303 3.34 14.98 -4.00
N ARG A 304 4.50 14.32 -3.89
CA ARG A 304 5.23 13.76 -5.03
C ARG A 304 4.40 12.71 -5.78
N ALA A 305 3.76 11.80 -5.04
CA ALA A 305 2.90 10.78 -5.62
C ALA A 305 1.65 11.37 -6.31
N LEU A 306 0.99 12.35 -5.66
CA LEU A 306 -0.17 13.04 -6.23
C LEU A 306 0.21 13.82 -7.50
N ALA A 307 1.34 14.52 -7.51
CA ALA A 307 1.83 15.23 -8.68
C ALA A 307 2.19 14.30 -9.85
N LEU A 308 2.53 13.04 -9.56
CA LEU A 308 2.76 11.99 -10.56
C LEU A 308 1.46 11.27 -10.98
N GLY A 309 0.29 11.70 -10.52
CA GLY A 309 -1.00 11.19 -11.00
C GLY A 309 -1.73 10.23 -10.07
N ALA A 310 -1.25 10.01 -8.85
CA ALA A 310 -2.01 9.26 -7.85
C ALA A 310 -3.24 10.07 -7.41
N SER A 311 -4.37 9.39 -7.20
CA SER A 311 -5.58 9.97 -6.61
C SER A 311 -5.50 10.04 -5.09
N ALA A 312 -4.81 9.09 -4.46
CA ALA A 312 -4.53 9.07 -3.04
C ALA A 312 -3.30 8.21 -2.74
N VAL A 313 -2.76 8.35 -1.53
CA VAL A 313 -1.49 7.73 -1.12
C VAL A 313 -1.66 6.88 0.14
N GLY A 314 -1.28 5.61 0.05
CA GLY A 314 -1.31 4.66 1.15
C GLY A 314 -0.04 4.74 1.99
N VAL A 315 -0.21 4.90 3.30
CA VAL A 315 0.88 4.96 4.27
C VAL A 315 0.73 3.82 5.27
N SER A 316 1.67 2.89 5.27
CA SER A 316 1.63 1.70 6.14
C SER A 316 2.61 1.84 7.30
N GLY A 317 3.86 1.51 7.04
CA GLY A 317 4.89 1.33 8.06
C GLY A 317 5.18 2.58 8.89
N HIS A 318 4.97 3.81 8.35
CA HIS A 318 5.19 5.03 9.11
C HIS A 318 4.18 5.14 10.26
N PHE A 319 2.87 5.12 9.95
CA PHE A 319 1.82 5.26 10.96
C PHE A 319 1.81 4.09 11.95
N LEU A 320 2.06 2.87 11.48
CA LEU A 320 2.20 1.73 12.39
C LEU A 320 3.37 1.94 13.37
N ASN A 321 4.49 2.46 12.89
CA ASN A 321 5.66 2.71 13.76
C ASN A 321 5.34 3.77 14.81
N VAL A 322 4.72 4.89 14.43
CA VAL A 322 4.30 5.93 15.38
C VAL A 322 3.39 5.33 16.46
N LEU A 323 2.36 4.56 16.06
CA LEU A 323 1.48 3.89 17.01
C LEU A 323 2.23 2.98 17.99
N LEU A 324 3.19 2.18 17.48
CA LEU A 324 3.86 1.17 18.29
C LEU A 324 4.98 1.74 19.17
N THR A 325 5.59 2.87 18.79
CA THR A 325 6.69 3.50 19.54
C THR A 325 6.22 4.62 20.45
N ASP A 326 5.29 5.46 19.96
CA ASP A 326 4.93 6.72 20.60
C ASP A 326 3.47 6.70 21.11
N GLY A 327 2.68 5.73 20.66
CA GLY A 327 1.33 5.48 21.16
C GLY A 327 0.22 6.14 20.35
N TYR A 328 -1.01 5.97 20.84
CA TYR A 328 -2.23 6.38 20.15
C TYR A 328 -2.32 7.90 19.94
N ASP A 329 -2.08 8.69 21.00
CA ASP A 329 -2.21 10.15 20.93
C ASP A 329 -1.22 10.76 19.95
N ALA A 330 0.02 10.23 19.89
CA ALA A 330 1.02 10.61 18.92
C ALA A 330 0.62 10.28 17.48
N LEU A 331 -0.05 9.14 17.25
CA LEU A 331 -0.58 8.80 15.93
C LEU A 331 -1.66 9.79 15.48
N VAL A 332 -2.56 10.18 16.37
CA VAL A 332 -3.62 11.16 16.07
C VAL A 332 -3.01 12.52 15.73
N GLU A 333 -2.04 12.98 16.52
CA GLU A 333 -1.30 14.22 16.26
C GLU A 333 -0.58 14.17 14.91
N GLU A 334 0.12 13.08 14.62
CA GLU A 334 0.83 12.87 13.34
C GLU A 334 -0.12 12.92 12.13
N LEU A 335 -1.31 12.32 12.21
CA LEU A 335 -2.30 12.36 11.13
C LEU A 335 -2.84 13.79 10.89
N HIS A 336 -3.09 14.56 11.96
CA HIS A 336 -3.45 15.96 11.85
C HIS A 336 -2.30 16.80 11.26
N ASP A 337 -1.09 16.62 11.74
CA ASP A 337 0.09 17.32 11.25
C ASP A 337 0.34 17.03 9.77
N TRP A 338 0.18 15.79 9.34
CA TRP A 338 0.30 15.44 7.92
C TRP A 338 -0.74 16.16 7.07
N THR A 339 -1.98 16.24 7.53
CA THR A 339 -3.05 16.99 6.83
C THR A 339 -2.67 18.45 6.64
N GLU A 340 -2.17 19.09 7.69
CA GLU A 340 -1.78 20.49 7.64
C GLU A 340 -0.51 20.72 6.82
N GLN A 341 0.44 19.79 6.84
CA GLN A 341 1.65 19.85 6.02
C GLN A 341 1.35 19.61 4.53
N VAL A 342 0.43 18.69 4.19
CA VAL A 342 -0.06 18.51 2.82
C VAL A 342 -0.67 19.81 2.30
N ARG A 343 -1.57 20.46 3.08
CA ARG A 343 -2.14 21.78 2.74
C ARG A 343 -1.06 22.84 2.54
N THR A 344 -0.06 22.87 3.39
CA THR A 344 1.07 23.81 3.30
C THR A 344 1.88 23.60 2.03
N LEU A 345 2.19 22.35 1.68
CA LEU A 345 2.95 22.00 0.47
C LEU A 345 2.16 22.32 -0.80
N MET A 346 0.85 22.06 -0.81
CA MET A 346 -0.04 22.47 -1.90
C MET A 346 -0.04 23.99 -2.09
N THR A 347 -0.12 24.75 -0.99
CA THR A 347 -0.01 26.22 -1.05
C THR A 347 1.31 26.64 -1.64
N LEU A 348 2.43 26.05 -1.21
CA LEU A 348 3.77 26.36 -1.70
C LEU A 348 3.92 26.11 -3.21
N LEU A 349 3.21 25.11 -3.73
CA LEU A 349 3.21 24.75 -5.14
C LEU A 349 2.16 25.50 -5.97
N GLY A 350 1.34 26.35 -5.34
CA GLY A 350 0.27 27.10 -6.02
C GLY A 350 -0.91 26.23 -6.47
N ALA A 351 -1.07 25.05 -5.89
CA ALA A 351 -2.14 24.09 -6.23
C ALA A 351 -3.27 24.16 -5.20
N SER A 352 -4.45 24.61 -5.60
CA SER A 352 -5.62 24.73 -4.73
C SER A 352 -6.37 23.40 -4.57
N THR A 353 -6.15 22.41 -5.45
CA THR A 353 -6.78 21.08 -5.43
C THR A 353 -5.77 19.99 -5.77
N VAL A 354 -6.10 18.72 -5.45
CA VAL A 354 -5.29 17.55 -5.85
C VAL A 354 -5.14 17.47 -7.39
N ALA A 355 -6.18 17.84 -8.14
CA ALA A 355 -6.13 17.85 -9.60
C ALA A 355 -5.14 18.92 -10.14
N GLU A 356 -4.96 20.02 -9.43
CA GLU A 356 -3.97 21.06 -9.80
C GLU A 356 -2.54 20.62 -9.49
N LEU A 357 -2.30 19.80 -8.47
CA LEU A 357 -0.98 19.21 -8.22
C LEU A 357 -0.47 18.42 -9.43
N GLN A 358 -1.35 17.81 -10.21
CA GLN A 358 -0.95 17.05 -11.40
C GLN A 358 -0.48 17.97 -12.56
N LYS A 359 -0.57 19.28 -12.40
CA LYS A 359 -0.15 20.28 -13.39
C LYS A 359 1.10 21.07 -12.97
N VAL A 360 1.65 20.82 -11.77
CA VAL A 360 2.86 21.50 -11.31
C VAL A 360 4.11 20.95 -12.02
N ASP A 361 5.13 21.78 -12.14
CA ASP A 361 6.40 21.42 -12.76
C ASP A 361 7.18 20.42 -11.90
N VAL A 362 7.41 19.22 -12.45
CA VAL A 362 8.10 18.14 -11.78
C VAL A 362 9.42 17.83 -12.47
N LEU A 363 10.50 17.84 -11.69
CA LEU A 363 11.83 17.41 -12.12
C LEU A 363 12.08 15.99 -11.63
N VAL A 364 12.43 15.11 -12.54
CA VAL A 364 12.84 13.73 -12.21
C VAL A 364 14.33 13.60 -12.45
N THR A 365 15.04 13.10 -11.45
CA THR A 365 16.51 12.97 -11.43
C THR A 365 16.95 11.54 -11.13
N GLY A 366 18.24 11.29 -11.04
CA GLY A 366 18.81 10.01 -10.59
C GLY A 366 18.36 8.79 -11.39
N SER A 367 18.30 7.66 -10.74
CA SER A 367 17.91 6.37 -11.35
C SER A 367 16.48 6.35 -11.86
N THR A 368 15.60 7.08 -11.22
CA THR A 368 14.19 7.22 -11.65
C THR A 368 14.09 7.93 -13.00
N ALA A 369 14.94 8.95 -13.25
CA ALA A 369 15.00 9.59 -14.56
C ALA A 369 15.57 8.67 -15.65
N GLU A 370 16.54 7.84 -15.32
CA GLU A 370 17.09 6.84 -16.27
C GLU A 370 16.00 5.83 -16.64
N PHE A 371 15.32 5.26 -15.64
CA PHE A 371 14.18 4.37 -15.86
C PHE A 371 13.14 5.01 -16.77
N ALA A 372 12.68 6.22 -16.43
CA ALA A 372 11.65 6.93 -17.17
C ALA A 372 12.03 7.17 -18.65
N ARG A 373 13.29 7.57 -18.92
CA ARG A 373 13.79 7.73 -20.30
C ARG A 373 13.78 6.41 -21.09
N LEU A 374 14.20 5.29 -20.46
CA LEU A 374 14.18 3.96 -21.08
C LEU A 374 12.76 3.48 -21.36
N ARG A 375 11.79 3.96 -20.59
CA ARG A 375 10.36 3.67 -20.77
C ARG A 375 9.65 4.64 -21.71
N GLY A 376 10.32 5.69 -22.21
CA GLY A 376 9.77 6.64 -23.16
C GLY A 376 8.92 7.76 -22.53
N VAL A 377 9.07 8.02 -21.22
CA VAL A 377 8.38 9.10 -20.52
C VAL A 377 8.98 10.45 -20.96
N ASP A 378 8.12 11.42 -21.33
CA ASP A 378 8.53 12.78 -21.66
C ASP A 378 8.80 13.60 -20.39
N LEU A 379 10.02 13.51 -19.88
CA LEU A 379 10.48 14.25 -18.71
C LEU A 379 10.54 15.77 -18.96
N ALA A 380 10.67 16.22 -20.20
CA ALA A 380 10.69 17.64 -20.52
C ALA A 380 9.28 18.23 -20.44
N ALA A 381 8.25 17.47 -20.84
CA ALA A 381 6.86 17.85 -20.64
C ALA A 381 6.51 17.93 -19.16
N LEU A 382 6.97 16.95 -18.33
CA LEU A 382 6.76 16.98 -16.87
C LEU A 382 7.38 18.21 -16.20
N ALA A 383 8.55 18.64 -16.66
CA ALA A 383 9.28 19.79 -16.11
C ALA A 383 8.70 21.16 -16.51
N ARG A 384 7.66 21.20 -17.34
CA ARG A 384 7.07 22.43 -17.91
C ARG A 384 5.55 22.29 -18.06
N ARG A 385 4.87 21.81 -17.02
CA ARG A 385 3.42 21.64 -17.00
C ARG A 385 2.64 22.90 -16.68
N SER A 386 3.28 23.83 -15.94
CA SER A 386 2.68 25.11 -15.53
C SER A 386 2.83 26.22 -16.58
#